data_7fc9cde38f48a5c5a2b3fca7f3805a27
#
_entry.id   7fc9cde38f48a5c5a2b3fca7f3805a27
#
_cell.length_a   1.000
_cell.length_b   1.000
_cell.length_c   1.000
_cell.angle_alpha   90.00
_cell.angle_beta   90.00
_cell.angle_gamma   90.00
#
_symmetry.space_group_name_H-M   'P 1'
#
loop_
_entity.id
_entity.type
_entity.pdbx_description
1 polymer ?
#
loop_
_entity_poly.entity_id
_entity_poly.type
_entity_poly.pdbx_seq_one_letter_code
_entity_poly.pdbx_strand_id
1 'polypeptide(L)'
;DFPNQINNVLGFPYIFRGALDVRATEITEGMKMAATKALAALAKEPVPDEVAAAYAGEQMQFGPEYLIPKPFDARVLIWEASAVAQAAVNEGMARISAKDFDVSKYREDLEARLGLTRSIMRHVINQARKDRKKIVFSEGEEPTIIKAASQCLVEGICDPILLGHPERIEAVKEELGLTFDCEVIDVRYDPRRRGDYADELHKLRGRKGLTRRDAINQLKSPNYFGPMMVHCGDADGYLGGIAHNYPDIVKPCLQTIGPDPSSHRIVGLYMMTVNGQLMFIADATI
;
A
#
# COMPACT_ATOMS: atom_id res chain seq x y z
N ASP A 1 16.48 -23.76 -2.77
CA ASP A 1 16.28 -22.65 -1.86
C ASP A 1 14.85 -22.66 -1.35
N PHE A 2 14.60 -21.97 -0.25
CA PHE A 2 13.30 -21.96 0.40
C PHE A 2 12.51 -20.70 0.01
N PRO A 3 11.23 -20.78 -0.33
CA PRO A 3 10.41 -19.60 -0.50
C PRO A 3 10.21 -18.89 0.85
N ASN A 4 9.91 -17.59 0.82
CA ASN A 4 9.60 -16.80 2.01
C ASN A 4 10.71 -16.85 3.09
N GLN A 5 11.98 -16.80 2.68
CA GLN A 5 13.10 -16.85 3.63
C GLN A 5 13.70 -15.47 3.94
N ILE A 6 13.47 -14.46 3.10
CA ILE A 6 13.98 -13.10 3.25
C ILE A 6 12.87 -12.10 2.90
N ASN A 7 12.61 -11.18 3.85
CA ASN A 7 11.70 -10.09 3.61
C ASN A 7 12.08 -8.88 4.48
N ASN A 8 12.61 -7.83 3.85
CA ASN A 8 13.06 -6.61 4.54
C ASN A 8 11.94 -5.87 5.27
N VAL A 9 10.69 -6.02 4.84
CA VAL A 9 9.50 -5.41 5.48
C VAL A 9 9.27 -5.95 6.89
N LEU A 10 9.74 -7.15 7.20
CA LEU A 10 9.62 -7.69 8.55
C LEU A 10 10.55 -6.97 9.54
N GLY A 11 11.79 -6.67 9.15
CA GLY A 11 12.71 -5.93 10.01
C GLY A 11 12.40 -4.43 10.10
N PHE A 12 11.93 -3.84 9.01
CA PHE A 12 11.49 -2.44 8.95
C PHE A 12 9.96 -2.40 8.79
N PRO A 13 9.19 -1.70 9.64
CA PRO A 13 9.62 -0.63 10.58
C PRO A 13 9.81 -1.07 12.05
N TYR A 14 9.72 -2.33 12.38
CA TYR A 14 9.50 -2.77 13.76
C TYR A 14 10.75 -2.75 14.65
N ILE A 15 11.96 -2.95 14.08
CA ILE A 15 13.22 -2.69 14.78
C ILE A 15 13.28 -1.23 15.25
N PHE A 16 12.96 -0.29 14.33
CA PHE A 16 12.93 1.12 14.65
C PHE A 16 11.84 1.46 15.66
N ARG A 17 10.69 0.81 15.58
CA ARG A 17 9.62 0.99 16.57
C ARG A 17 10.10 0.68 17.98
N GLY A 18 10.71 -0.50 18.18
CA GLY A 18 11.24 -0.89 19.47
C GLY A 18 12.35 0.04 19.97
N ALA A 19 13.29 0.38 19.10
CA ALA A 19 14.41 1.27 19.43
C ALA A 19 13.94 2.69 19.80
N LEU A 20 13.03 3.29 19.02
CA LEU A 20 12.54 4.65 19.23
C LEU A 20 11.66 4.77 20.47
N ASP A 21 10.83 3.79 20.75
CA ASP A 21 9.94 3.83 21.92
C ASP A 21 10.71 3.85 23.24
N VAL A 22 11.86 3.17 23.31
CA VAL A 22 12.77 3.24 24.48
C VAL A 22 13.85 4.31 24.34
N ARG A 23 13.80 5.10 23.27
CA ARG A 23 14.78 6.18 22.95
C ARG A 23 16.20 5.64 22.94
N ALA A 24 16.44 4.52 22.28
CA ALA A 24 17.76 3.93 22.16
C ALA A 24 18.73 4.91 21.47
N THR A 25 19.98 4.90 21.93
CA THR A 25 21.06 5.77 21.39
C THR A 25 21.61 5.24 20.08
N GLU A 26 21.53 3.94 19.87
CA GLU A 26 21.91 3.24 18.65
C GLU A 26 21.16 1.92 18.51
N ILE A 27 21.23 1.29 17.34
CA ILE A 27 20.68 -0.06 17.07
C ILE A 27 21.86 -1.02 17.03
N THR A 28 22.02 -1.81 18.09
CA THR A 28 23.12 -2.76 18.27
C THR A 28 22.89 -4.05 17.50
N GLU A 29 23.93 -4.87 17.37
CA GLU A 29 23.82 -6.23 16.84
C GLU A 29 22.95 -7.12 17.75
N GLY A 30 22.98 -6.89 19.07
CA GLY A 30 22.11 -7.61 20.02
C GLY A 30 20.64 -7.31 19.79
N MET A 31 20.27 -6.05 19.52
CA MET A 31 18.91 -5.65 19.17
C MET A 31 18.45 -6.29 17.85
N LYS A 32 19.29 -6.33 16.81
CA LYS A 32 18.99 -7.00 15.54
C LYS A 32 18.83 -8.52 15.73
N MET A 33 19.67 -9.13 16.56
CA MET A 33 19.56 -10.54 16.89
C MET A 33 18.28 -10.84 17.68
N ALA A 34 17.85 -9.93 18.58
CA ALA A 34 16.59 -10.05 19.28
C ALA A 34 15.38 -10.02 18.34
N ALA A 35 15.38 -9.12 17.34
CA ALA A 35 14.39 -9.08 16.28
C ALA A 35 14.33 -10.41 15.50
N THR A 36 15.48 -10.91 15.06
CA THR A 36 15.59 -12.19 14.33
C THR A 36 15.02 -13.36 15.12
N LYS A 37 15.36 -13.44 16.42
CA LYS A 37 14.85 -14.50 17.31
C LYS A 37 13.35 -14.38 17.53
N ALA A 38 12.82 -13.16 17.65
CA ALA A 38 11.39 -12.92 17.80
C ALA A 38 10.62 -13.37 16.54
N LEU A 39 11.09 -13.03 15.34
CA LEU A 39 10.51 -13.49 14.08
C LEU A 39 10.57 -15.02 13.95
N ALA A 40 11.68 -15.64 14.27
CA ALA A 40 11.84 -17.10 14.24
C ALA A 40 10.92 -17.81 15.24
N ALA A 41 10.66 -17.20 16.39
CA ALA A 41 9.72 -17.73 17.37
C ALA A 41 8.28 -17.58 16.91
N LEU A 42 7.90 -16.39 16.39
CA LEU A 42 6.56 -16.11 15.87
C LEU A 42 6.20 -17.03 14.70
N ALA A 43 7.16 -17.36 13.81
CA ALA A 43 6.92 -18.26 12.69
C ALA A 43 6.47 -19.67 13.12
N LYS A 44 6.74 -20.07 14.35
CA LYS A 44 6.35 -21.37 14.93
C LYS A 44 4.98 -21.34 15.60
N GLU A 45 4.44 -20.16 15.85
CA GLU A 45 3.09 -20.00 16.39
C GLU A 45 2.02 -20.28 15.34
N PRO A 46 0.86 -20.81 15.75
CA PRO A 46 -0.27 -20.97 14.84
C PRO A 46 -0.62 -19.64 14.16
N VAL A 47 -0.81 -19.68 12.84
CA VAL A 47 -1.17 -18.48 12.08
C VAL A 47 -2.67 -18.20 12.27
N PRO A 48 -3.08 -16.97 12.65
CA PRO A 48 -4.48 -16.61 12.79
C PRO A 48 -5.22 -16.68 11.44
N ASP A 49 -6.50 -17.05 11.50
CA ASP A 49 -7.37 -17.16 10.30
C ASP A 49 -7.41 -15.84 9.49
N GLU A 50 -7.34 -14.69 10.16
CA GLU A 50 -7.29 -13.37 9.52
C GLU A 50 -6.04 -13.21 8.63
N VAL A 51 -4.91 -13.75 9.06
CA VAL A 51 -3.66 -13.72 8.30
C VAL A 51 -3.72 -14.73 7.16
N ALA A 52 -4.22 -15.94 7.43
CA ALA A 52 -4.38 -16.98 6.43
C ALA A 52 -5.33 -16.54 5.30
N ALA A 53 -6.43 -15.87 5.64
CA ALA A 53 -7.38 -15.34 4.66
C ALA A 53 -6.76 -14.27 3.72
N ALA A 54 -5.79 -13.48 4.21
CA ALA A 54 -5.10 -12.48 3.40
C ALA A 54 -4.16 -13.08 2.33
N TYR A 55 -3.88 -14.37 2.40
CA TYR A 55 -2.96 -15.08 1.49
C TYR A 55 -3.62 -16.25 0.75
N ALA A 56 -4.93 -16.15 0.50
CA ALA A 56 -5.69 -17.04 -0.42
C ALA A 56 -5.54 -18.54 -0.15
N GLY A 57 -5.44 -18.95 1.13
CA GLY A 57 -5.45 -20.37 1.52
C GLY A 57 -4.11 -21.10 1.41
N GLU A 58 -2.99 -20.36 1.32
CA GLU A 58 -1.67 -20.96 1.49
C GLU A 58 -1.60 -21.70 2.85
N GLN A 59 -1.05 -22.91 2.88
CA GLN A 59 -0.78 -23.61 4.13
C GLN A 59 0.34 -22.88 4.87
N MET A 60 -0.03 -22.13 5.90
CA MET A 60 0.90 -21.36 6.72
C MET A 60 1.24 -22.13 8.01
N GLN A 61 2.02 -23.15 7.85
CA GLN A 61 2.56 -23.91 8.97
C GLN A 61 4.09 -23.85 8.90
N PHE A 62 4.75 -23.67 10.05
CA PHE A 62 6.22 -23.65 10.12
C PHE A 62 6.83 -24.86 9.40
N GLY A 63 7.70 -24.57 8.45
CA GLY A 63 8.35 -25.58 7.61
C GLY A 63 9.09 -24.91 6.46
N PRO A 64 9.56 -25.69 5.45
CA PRO A 64 10.30 -25.17 4.30
C PRO A 64 9.58 -24.05 3.54
N GLU A 65 8.25 -24.09 3.49
CA GLU A 65 7.43 -23.11 2.79
C GLU A 65 7.06 -21.88 3.65
N TYR A 66 7.30 -21.95 4.97
CA TYR A 66 6.98 -20.89 5.92
C TYR A 66 8.05 -20.78 7.02
N LEU A 67 9.19 -20.17 6.67
CA LEU A 67 10.34 -20.00 7.58
C LEU A 67 10.24 -18.73 8.43
N ILE A 68 9.58 -17.70 7.91
CA ILE A 68 9.36 -16.41 8.58
C ILE A 68 7.90 -16.01 8.45
N PRO A 69 7.38 -15.16 9.37
CA PRO A 69 6.01 -14.66 9.28
C PRO A 69 5.76 -13.89 8.00
N LYS A 70 4.51 -13.84 7.58
CA LYS A 70 4.11 -13.01 6.43
C LYS A 70 4.05 -11.52 6.84
N PRO A 71 4.31 -10.57 5.92
CA PRO A 71 4.35 -9.14 6.21
C PRO A 71 3.06 -8.56 6.82
N PHE A 72 1.89 -9.12 6.50
CA PHE A 72 0.61 -8.67 7.04
C PHE A 72 0.23 -9.33 8.38
N ASP A 73 1.11 -10.14 8.96
CA ASP A 73 0.89 -10.64 10.30
C ASP A 73 1.15 -9.53 11.32
N ALA A 74 0.08 -8.95 11.83
CA ALA A 74 0.14 -7.84 12.77
C ALA A 74 0.85 -8.19 14.10
N ARG A 75 1.02 -9.48 14.40
CA ARG A 75 1.78 -9.94 15.58
C ARG A 75 3.26 -9.63 15.46
N VAL A 76 3.79 -9.47 14.22
CA VAL A 76 5.19 -9.11 13.98
C VAL A 76 5.56 -7.82 14.73
N LEU A 77 4.72 -6.78 14.65
CA LEU A 77 4.93 -5.53 15.40
C LEU A 77 5.12 -5.79 16.90
N ILE A 78 4.24 -6.60 17.49
CA ILE A 78 4.24 -6.82 18.94
C ILE A 78 5.47 -7.62 19.36
N TRP A 79 5.75 -8.71 18.65
CA TRP A 79 6.85 -9.61 18.97
C TRP A 79 8.21 -8.97 18.74
N GLU A 80 8.40 -8.36 17.60
CA GLU A 80 9.70 -7.81 17.21
C GLU A 80 10.02 -6.52 17.97
N ALA A 81 9.11 -5.54 17.97
CA ALA A 81 9.36 -4.27 18.67
C ALA A 81 9.58 -4.47 20.16
N SER A 82 8.84 -5.39 20.82
CA SER A 82 9.04 -5.68 22.23
C SER A 82 10.39 -6.35 22.52
N ALA A 83 10.83 -7.27 21.66
CA ALA A 83 12.13 -7.92 21.79
C ALA A 83 13.29 -6.94 21.62
N VAL A 84 13.19 -6.04 20.62
CA VAL A 84 14.17 -4.99 20.35
C VAL A 84 14.25 -3.99 21.52
N ALA A 85 13.10 -3.52 22.01
CA ALA A 85 13.03 -2.61 23.14
C ALA A 85 13.66 -3.22 24.40
N GLN A 86 13.33 -4.48 24.68
CA GLN A 86 13.90 -5.20 25.83
C GLN A 86 15.43 -5.39 25.68
N ALA A 87 15.91 -5.70 24.48
CA ALA A 87 17.34 -5.82 24.21
C ALA A 87 18.06 -4.48 24.43
N ALA A 88 17.51 -3.38 23.91
CA ALA A 88 18.06 -2.04 24.12
C ALA A 88 18.16 -1.66 25.60
N VAL A 89 17.15 -2.01 26.41
CA VAL A 89 17.17 -1.80 27.87
C VAL A 89 18.23 -2.65 28.55
N ASN A 90 18.31 -3.93 28.19
CA ASN A 90 19.27 -4.87 28.78
C ASN A 90 20.73 -4.49 28.48
N GLU A 91 20.98 -3.93 27.29
CA GLU A 91 22.31 -3.49 26.85
C GLU A 91 22.67 -2.07 27.32
N GLY A 92 21.76 -1.41 28.04
CA GLY A 92 21.97 -0.05 28.52
C GLY A 92 21.93 1.04 27.42
N MET A 93 21.42 0.69 26.23
CA MET A 93 21.29 1.63 25.10
C MET A 93 20.03 2.49 25.20
N ALA A 94 19.03 2.04 25.97
CA ALA A 94 17.79 2.78 26.18
C ALA A 94 18.00 4.01 27.08
N ARG A 95 17.34 5.12 26.76
CA ARG A 95 17.27 6.30 27.67
C ARG A 95 16.16 6.16 28.71
N ILE A 96 15.30 5.17 28.58
CA ILE A 96 14.33 4.80 29.60
C ILE A 96 15.07 3.89 30.60
N SER A 97 14.86 4.15 31.90
CA SER A 97 15.46 3.32 32.96
C SER A 97 14.92 1.88 32.88
N ALA A 98 15.80 0.91 33.10
CA ALA A 98 15.41 -0.51 33.20
C ALA A 98 14.36 -0.77 34.30
N LYS A 99 14.30 0.10 35.31
CA LYS A 99 13.29 -0.01 36.40
C LYS A 99 11.89 0.49 35.95
N ASP A 100 11.88 1.37 34.95
CA ASP A 100 10.66 2.00 34.47
C ASP A 100 10.09 1.31 33.20
N PHE A 101 10.85 0.38 32.62
CA PHE A 101 10.44 -0.38 31.44
C PHE A 101 9.86 -1.73 31.82
N ASP A 102 8.57 -1.92 31.53
CA ASP A 102 7.86 -3.19 31.62
C ASP A 102 7.48 -3.68 30.23
N VAL A 103 8.10 -4.78 29.79
CA VAL A 103 7.87 -5.35 28.47
C VAL A 103 6.45 -5.87 28.29
N SER A 104 5.81 -6.35 29.36
CA SER A 104 4.42 -6.85 29.28
C SER A 104 3.47 -5.71 29.06
N LYS A 105 3.60 -4.64 29.82
CA LYS A 105 2.83 -3.40 29.62
C LYS A 105 3.09 -2.79 28.23
N TYR A 106 4.33 -2.80 27.78
CA TYR A 106 4.68 -2.29 26.44
C TYR A 106 4.00 -3.12 25.33
N ARG A 107 3.91 -4.45 25.49
CA ARG A 107 3.14 -5.31 24.56
C ARG A 107 1.66 -4.96 24.54
N GLU A 108 1.05 -4.80 25.71
CA GLU A 108 -0.36 -4.38 25.82
C GLU A 108 -0.60 -3.04 25.13
N ASP A 109 0.30 -2.06 25.30
CA ASP A 109 0.23 -0.77 24.62
C ASP A 109 0.32 -0.89 23.09
N LEU A 110 1.19 -1.78 22.59
CA LEU A 110 1.29 -2.06 21.15
C LEU A 110 0.02 -2.75 20.62
N GLU A 111 -0.54 -3.71 21.34
CA GLU A 111 -1.81 -4.37 21.00
C GLU A 111 -2.98 -3.39 20.96
N ALA A 112 -3.07 -2.51 21.96
CA ALA A 112 -4.09 -1.47 22.01
C ALA A 112 -4.00 -0.51 20.82
N ARG A 113 -2.79 -0.11 20.42
CA ARG A 113 -2.55 0.73 19.24
C ARG A 113 -2.97 0.03 17.95
N LEU A 114 -2.67 -1.26 17.79
CA LEU A 114 -3.13 -2.06 16.66
C LEU A 114 -4.65 -2.16 16.62
N GLY A 115 -5.28 -2.41 17.75
CA GLY A 115 -6.75 -2.47 17.84
C GLY A 115 -7.42 -1.18 17.38
N LEU A 116 -6.84 -0.04 17.73
CA LEU A 116 -7.38 1.28 17.36
C LEU A 116 -7.20 1.59 15.86
N THR A 117 -6.02 1.30 15.32
CA THR A 117 -5.75 1.43 13.87
C THR A 117 -6.68 0.52 13.07
N ARG A 118 -6.87 -0.71 13.50
CA ARG A 118 -7.83 -1.65 12.91
C ARG A 118 -9.26 -1.12 12.96
N SER A 119 -9.67 -0.52 14.07
CA SER A 119 -11.01 0.08 14.21
C SER A 119 -11.23 1.22 13.22
N ILE A 120 -10.26 2.12 13.07
CA ILE A 120 -10.30 3.23 12.11
C ILE A 120 -10.35 2.69 10.67
N MET A 121 -9.45 1.76 10.32
CA MET A 121 -9.42 1.15 8.99
C MET A 121 -10.71 0.40 8.67
N ARG A 122 -11.29 -0.31 9.64
CA ARG A 122 -12.60 -0.95 9.49
C ARG A 122 -13.69 0.06 9.18
N HIS A 123 -13.68 1.22 9.84
CA HIS A 123 -14.63 2.28 9.55
C HIS A 123 -14.47 2.81 8.12
N VAL A 124 -13.25 3.10 7.69
CA VAL A 124 -12.94 3.57 6.32
C VAL A 124 -13.38 2.54 5.27
N ILE A 125 -13.02 1.27 5.46
CA ILE A 125 -13.42 0.18 4.57
C ILE A 125 -14.94 0.03 4.51
N ASN A 126 -15.63 0.10 5.65
CA ASN A 126 -17.09 0.01 5.68
C ASN A 126 -17.76 1.19 4.98
N GLN A 127 -17.18 2.39 5.01
CA GLN A 127 -17.67 3.52 4.23
C GLN A 127 -17.44 3.31 2.73
N ALA A 128 -16.26 2.83 2.32
CA ALA A 128 -15.96 2.52 0.93
C ALA A 128 -16.93 1.47 0.36
N ARG A 129 -17.26 0.44 1.15
CA ARG A 129 -18.24 -0.61 0.75
C ARG A 129 -19.64 -0.11 0.50
N LYS A 130 -20.07 0.99 1.17
CA LYS A 130 -21.41 1.57 0.99
C LYS A 130 -21.57 2.31 -0.32
N ASP A 131 -20.47 2.87 -0.82
CA ASP A 131 -20.45 3.66 -2.04
C ASP A 131 -19.20 3.29 -2.84
N ARG A 132 -19.25 2.08 -3.44
CA ARG A 132 -18.13 1.52 -4.21
C ARG A 132 -17.83 2.42 -5.40
N LYS A 133 -16.57 2.78 -5.51
CA LYS A 133 -16.04 3.64 -6.55
C LYS A 133 -15.27 2.85 -7.59
N LYS A 134 -15.30 3.28 -8.83
CA LYS A 134 -14.44 2.77 -9.89
C LYS A 134 -13.08 3.41 -9.77
N ILE A 135 -12.08 2.60 -9.47
CA ILE A 135 -10.69 3.06 -9.32
C ILE A 135 -9.84 2.50 -10.45
N VAL A 136 -9.20 3.38 -11.21
CA VAL A 136 -8.31 2.97 -12.29
C VAL A 136 -6.87 2.89 -11.80
N PHE A 137 -6.25 1.75 -12.07
CA PHE A 137 -4.86 1.43 -11.70
C PHE A 137 -3.99 1.49 -12.96
N SER A 138 -3.06 2.45 -13.02
CA SER A 138 -2.22 2.67 -14.22
C SER A 138 -1.20 1.57 -14.49
N GLU A 139 -0.78 0.86 -13.46
CA GLU A 139 0.26 -0.18 -13.53
C GLU A 139 -0.37 -1.57 -13.38
N GLY A 140 -1.43 -1.84 -14.17
CA GLY A 140 -2.24 -3.04 -14.05
C GLY A 140 -1.54 -4.36 -14.39
N GLU A 141 -0.32 -4.32 -14.97
CA GLU A 141 0.51 -5.50 -15.23
C GLU A 141 1.39 -5.88 -14.02
N GLU A 142 1.49 -5.01 -12.99
CA GLU A 142 2.33 -5.25 -11.83
C GLU A 142 1.69 -6.28 -10.88
N PRO A 143 2.43 -7.33 -10.46
CA PRO A 143 1.89 -8.39 -9.60
C PRO A 143 1.28 -7.87 -8.30
N THR A 144 1.89 -6.84 -7.70
CA THR A 144 1.40 -6.21 -6.46
C THR A 144 0.06 -5.50 -6.68
N ILE A 145 -0.11 -4.85 -7.83
CA ILE A 145 -1.37 -4.18 -8.20
C ILE A 145 -2.47 -5.21 -8.46
N ILE A 146 -2.16 -6.30 -9.14
CA ILE A 146 -3.12 -7.38 -9.42
C ILE A 146 -3.61 -8.02 -8.10
N LYS A 147 -2.71 -8.28 -7.15
CA LYS A 147 -3.08 -8.75 -5.80
C LYS A 147 -3.98 -7.74 -5.08
N ALA A 148 -3.64 -6.46 -5.11
CA ALA A 148 -4.43 -5.40 -4.49
C ALA A 148 -5.83 -5.28 -5.12
N ALA A 149 -5.93 -5.35 -6.44
CA ALA A 149 -7.21 -5.32 -7.17
C ALA A 149 -8.10 -6.52 -6.80
N SER A 150 -7.51 -7.72 -6.75
CA SER A 150 -8.20 -8.93 -6.28
C SER A 150 -8.75 -8.74 -4.87
N GLN A 151 -7.93 -8.26 -3.95
CA GLN A 151 -8.35 -8.01 -2.57
C GLN A 151 -9.45 -6.95 -2.48
N CYS A 152 -9.34 -5.85 -3.23
CA CYS A 152 -10.38 -4.82 -3.27
C CYS A 152 -11.73 -5.36 -3.74
N LEU A 153 -11.74 -6.27 -4.72
CA LEU A 153 -12.96 -6.93 -5.19
C LEU A 153 -13.54 -7.87 -4.13
N VAL A 154 -12.71 -8.75 -3.57
CA VAL A 154 -13.13 -9.73 -2.54
C VAL A 154 -13.71 -9.00 -1.33
N GLU A 155 -13.07 -7.93 -0.90
CA GLU A 155 -13.52 -7.15 0.24
C GLU A 155 -14.62 -6.14 -0.10
N GLY A 156 -14.95 -5.95 -1.38
CA GLY A 156 -15.98 -5.02 -1.83
C GLY A 156 -15.64 -3.54 -1.61
N ILE A 157 -14.34 -3.19 -1.61
CA ILE A 157 -13.83 -1.84 -1.33
C ILE A 157 -14.04 -0.91 -2.53
N CYS A 158 -13.71 -1.39 -3.73
CA CYS A 158 -13.87 -0.62 -4.98
C CYS A 158 -14.08 -1.56 -6.16
N ASP A 159 -14.43 -1.00 -7.32
CA ASP A 159 -14.45 -1.67 -8.60
C ASP A 159 -13.17 -1.30 -9.37
N PRO A 160 -12.14 -2.18 -9.38
CA PRO A 160 -10.87 -1.88 -10.01
C PRO A 160 -10.97 -1.95 -11.54
N ILE A 161 -10.28 -1.01 -12.22
CA ILE A 161 -10.04 -1.02 -13.65
C ILE A 161 -8.53 -1.10 -13.83
N LEU A 162 -8.03 -2.13 -14.50
CA LEU A 162 -6.60 -2.32 -14.73
C LEU A 162 -6.20 -1.81 -16.10
N LEU A 163 -5.24 -0.89 -16.18
CA LEU A 163 -4.66 -0.47 -17.45
C LEU A 163 -3.43 -1.35 -17.77
N GLY A 164 -3.48 -2.04 -18.89
CA GLY A 164 -2.39 -2.92 -19.32
C GLY A 164 -2.84 -3.89 -20.40
N HIS A 165 -1.91 -4.74 -20.82
CA HIS A 165 -2.16 -5.74 -21.84
C HIS A 165 -2.95 -6.93 -21.24
N PRO A 166 -4.16 -7.26 -21.73
CA PRO A 166 -4.99 -8.30 -21.13
C PRO A 166 -4.29 -9.66 -20.97
N GLU A 167 -3.54 -10.09 -22.00
CA GLU A 167 -2.85 -11.38 -21.95
C GLU A 167 -1.73 -11.41 -20.88
N ARG A 168 -1.05 -10.27 -20.64
CA ARG A 168 -0.04 -10.16 -19.59
C ARG A 168 -0.67 -10.17 -18.20
N ILE A 169 -1.76 -9.42 -18.03
CA ILE A 169 -2.51 -9.40 -16.77
C ILE A 169 -3.00 -10.81 -16.44
N GLU A 170 -3.56 -11.52 -17.44
CA GLU A 170 -4.04 -12.88 -17.22
C GLU A 170 -2.91 -13.86 -16.91
N ALA A 171 -1.77 -13.78 -17.59
CA ALA A 171 -0.59 -14.60 -17.28
C ALA A 171 -0.09 -14.37 -15.84
N VAL A 172 -0.07 -13.11 -15.37
CA VAL A 172 0.32 -12.80 -13.99
C VAL A 172 -0.74 -13.30 -12.99
N LYS A 173 -2.04 -13.21 -13.31
CA LYS A 173 -3.10 -13.79 -12.48
C LYS A 173 -2.94 -15.30 -12.33
N GLU A 174 -2.65 -16.01 -13.43
CA GLU A 174 -2.37 -17.45 -13.43
C GLU A 174 -1.13 -17.80 -12.58
N GLU A 175 -0.02 -17.05 -12.75
CA GLU A 175 1.20 -17.22 -11.95
C GLU A 175 0.95 -17.04 -10.45
N LEU A 176 0.08 -16.09 -10.10
CA LEU A 176 -0.28 -15.80 -8.71
C LEU A 176 -1.40 -16.72 -8.17
N GLY A 177 -1.98 -17.59 -8.99
CA GLY A 177 -3.10 -18.42 -8.61
C GLY A 177 -4.39 -17.63 -8.29
N LEU A 178 -4.55 -16.45 -8.88
CA LEU A 178 -5.69 -15.57 -8.61
C LEU A 178 -6.77 -15.72 -9.68
N THR A 179 -8.01 -15.88 -9.22
CA THR A 179 -9.18 -15.94 -10.11
C THR A 179 -10.17 -14.85 -9.72
N PHE A 180 -10.20 -13.78 -10.50
CA PHE A 180 -11.17 -12.70 -10.36
C PHE A 180 -11.41 -12.02 -11.71
N ASP A 181 -12.54 -11.33 -11.84
CA ASP A 181 -12.91 -10.59 -13.03
C ASP A 181 -13.00 -9.09 -12.73
N CYS A 182 -12.40 -8.28 -13.58
CA CYS A 182 -12.47 -6.82 -13.54
C CYS A 182 -12.29 -6.23 -14.93
N GLU A 183 -12.65 -4.97 -15.11
CA GLU A 183 -12.40 -4.27 -16.37
C GLU A 183 -10.89 -4.13 -16.63
N VAL A 184 -10.43 -4.60 -17.80
CA VAL A 184 -9.04 -4.45 -18.27
C VAL A 184 -9.05 -3.64 -19.55
N ILE A 185 -8.23 -2.58 -19.61
CA ILE A 185 -8.15 -1.69 -20.76
C ILE A 185 -6.71 -1.62 -21.25
N ASP A 186 -6.46 -2.07 -22.49
CA ASP A 186 -5.21 -1.77 -23.18
C ASP A 186 -5.32 -0.40 -23.87
N VAL A 187 -4.65 0.59 -23.31
CA VAL A 187 -4.66 1.98 -23.80
C VAL A 187 -4.18 2.11 -25.24
N ARG A 188 -3.45 1.12 -25.77
CA ARG A 188 -2.94 1.11 -27.15
C ARG A 188 -4.01 0.67 -28.16
N TYR A 189 -4.96 -0.15 -27.71
CA TYR A 189 -5.99 -0.78 -28.54
C TYR A 189 -7.40 -0.26 -28.28
N ASP A 190 -7.57 0.81 -27.51
CA ASP A 190 -8.85 1.52 -27.38
C ASP A 190 -8.84 2.86 -28.19
N PRO A 191 -9.03 2.80 -29.51
CA PRO A 191 -8.95 3.98 -30.35
C PRO A 191 -10.10 4.97 -30.12
N ARG A 192 -11.28 4.47 -29.70
CA ARG A 192 -12.46 5.31 -29.46
C ARG A 192 -12.24 6.19 -28.24
N ARG A 193 -12.06 5.58 -27.06
CA ARG A 193 -11.79 6.34 -25.83
C ARG A 193 -10.58 7.27 -26.00
N ARG A 194 -9.51 6.77 -26.62
CA ARG A 194 -8.32 7.59 -26.86
C ARG A 194 -8.58 8.77 -27.78
N GLY A 195 -9.45 8.64 -28.78
CA GLY A 195 -9.86 9.75 -29.66
C GLY A 195 -10.64 10.82 -28.91
N ASP A 196 -11.66 10.40 -28.17
CA ASP A 196 -12.52 11.29 -27.38
C ASP A 196 -11.72 12.00 -26.27
N TYR A 197 -10.86 11.26 -25.57
CA TYR A 197 -9.97 11.83 -24.54
C TYR A 197 -8.92 12.77 -25.12
N ALA A 198 -8.43 12.52 -26.35
CA ALA A 198 -7.49 13.43 -27.01
C ALA A 198 -8.13 14.75 -27.37
N ASP A 199 -9.38 14.72 -27.80
CA ASP A 199 -10.14 15.93 -28.09
C ASP A 199 -10.37 16.76 -26.81
N GLU A 200 -10.71 16.09 -25.73
CA GLU A 200 -10.90 16.74 -24.43
C GLU A 200 -9.57 17.27 -23.86
N LEU A 201 -8.50 16.47 -23.88
CA LEU A 201 -7.18 16.90 -23.43
C LEU A 201 -6.64 18.08 -24.28
N HIS A 202 -6.93 18.09 -25.58
CA HIS A 202 -6.60 19.24 -26.44
C HIS A 202 -7.39 20.49 -26.05
N LYS A 203 -8.68 20.38 -25.71
CA LYS A 203 -9.46 21.52 -25.19
C LYS A 203 -8.85 22.09 -23.91
N LEU A 204 -8.43 21.21 -22.98
CA LEU A 204 -7.82 21.61 -21.71
C LEU A 204 -6.46 22.29 -21.89
N ARG A 205 -5.64 21.81 -22.83
CA ARG A 205 -4.21 22.16 -22.92
C ARG A 205 -3.81 22.86 -24.25
N GLY A 206 -4.71 22.97 -25.21
CA GLY A 206 -4.40 23.55 -26.53
C GLY A 206 -3.86 24.97 -26.45
N ARG A 207 -4.39 25.82 -25.54
CA ARG A 207 -3.85 27.17 -25.28
C ARG A 207 -2.44 27.18 -24.69
N LYS A 208 -1.98 26.04 -24.17
CA LYS A 208 -0.61 25.84 -23.66
C LYS A 208 0.29 25.10 -24.66
N GLY A 209 -0.14 25.03 -25.93
CA GLY A 209 0.63 24.50 -27.05
C GLY A 209 0.46 23.00 -27.32
N LEU A 210 -0.42 22.29 -26.63
CA LEU A 210 -0.65 20.87 -26.90
C LEU A 210 -1.49 20.71 -28.16
N THR A 211 -0.92 20.05 -29.19
CA THR A 211 -1.70 19.70 -30.37
C THR A 211 -2.56 18.46 -30.15
N ARG A 212 -3.62 18.26 -30.96
CA ARG A 212 -4.43 17.05 -30.91
C ARG A 212 -3.59 15.78 -31.15
N ARG A 213 -2.60 15.85 -32.03
CA ARG A 213 -1.68 14.75 -32.32
C ARG A 213 -0.82 14.41 -31.10
N ASP A 214 -0.34 15.41 -30.39
CA ASP A 214 0.46 15.22 -29.18
C ASP A 214 -0.42 14.66 -28.06
N ALA A 215 -1.68 15.09 -27.93
CA ALA A 215 -2.64 14.52 -27.00
C ALA A 215 -2.87 13.02 -27.24
N ILE A 216 -3.08 12.60 -28.50
CA ILE A 216 -3.18 11.18 -28.88
C ILE A 216 -1.92 10.39 -28.47
N ASN A 217 -0.73 10.98 -28.64
CA ASN A 217 0.52 10.33 -28.26
C ASN A 217 0.69 10.23 -26.73
N GLN A 218 0.33 11.28 -25.98
CA GLN A 218 0.37 11.25 -24.52
C GLN A 218 -0.58 10.19 -23.95
N LEU A 219 -1.75 10.02 -24.53
CA LEU A 219 -2.75 9.02 -24.10
C LEU A 219 -2.36 7.56 -24.37
N LYS A 220 -1.23 7.31 -25.03
CA LYS A 220 -0.63 5.97 -25.06
C LYS A 220 -0.01 5.57 -23.71
N SER A 221 0.22 6.54 -22.85
CA SER A 221 0.69 6.30 -21.48
C SER A 221 -0.50 6.08 -20.56
N PRO A 222 -0.51 4.98 -19.76
CA PRO A 222 -1.51 4.75 -18.74
C PRO A 222 -1.62 5.91 -17.74
N ASN A 223 -0.50 6.61 -17.48
CA ASN A 223 -0.44 7.74 -16.55
C ASN A 223 -1.16 9.01 -17.06
N TYR A 224 -1.43 9.11 -18.35
CA TYR A 224 -2.33 10.13 -18.91
C TYR A 224 -3.74 9.59 -19.16
N PHE A 225 -3.84 8.34 -19.59
CA PHE A 225 -5.14 7.73 -19.91
C PHE A 225 -6.01 7.58 -18.65
N GLY A 226 -5.46 7.04 -17.55
CA GLY A 226 -6.18 6.86 -16.28
C GLY A 226 -6.76 8.16 -15.72
N PRO A 227 -5.96 9.23 -15.54
CA PRO A 227 -6.49 10.52 -15.12
C PRO A 227 -7.52 11.12 -16.07
N MET A 228 -7.43 10.88 -17.40
CA MET A 228 -8.47 11.29 -18.35
C MET A 228 -9.76 10.50 -18.16
N MET A 229 -9.72 9.22 -17.78
CA MET A 229 -10.92 8.47 -17.39
C MET A 229 -11.64 9.15 -16.23
N VAL A 230 -10.88 9.59 -15.21
CA VAL A 230 -11.45 10.32 -14.08
C VAL A 230 -12.02 11.67 -14.51
N HIS A 231 -11.29 12.42 -15.31
CA HIS A 231 -11.75 13.71 -15.83
C HIS A 231 -13.06 13.59 -16.65
N CYS A 232 -13.19 12.54 -17.46
CA CYS A 232 -14.36 12.29 -18.30
C CYS A 232 -15.52 11.59 -17.56
N GLY A 233 -15.32 11.15 -16.31
CA GLY A 233 -16.34 10.49 -15.50
C GLY A 233 -16.49 8.99 -15.76
N ASP A 234 -15.53 8.37 -16.45
CA ASP A 234 -15.51 6.90 -16.69
C ASP A 234 -14.94 6.15 -15.48
N ALA A 235 -14.22 6.84 -14.60
CA ALA A 235 -13.76 6.36 -13.30
C ALA A 235 -13.89 7.45 -12.22
N ASP A 236 -13.98 7.05 -10.96
CA ASP A 236 -14.11 7.95 -9.82
C ASP A 236 -12.76 8.35 -9.23
N GLY A 237 -11.73 7.52 -9.43
CA GLY A 237 -10.40 7.75 -8.89
C GLY A 237 -9.30 7.07 -9.69
N TYR A 238 -8.08 7.56 -9.50
CA TYR A 238 -6.88 7.07 -10.15
C TYR A 238 -5.82 6.70 -9.11
N LEU A 239 -5.16 5.55 -9.31
CA LEU A 239 -4.07 5.07 -8.48
C LEU A 239 -2.89 4.67 -9.38
N GLY A 240 -1.69 5.16 -9.02
CA GLY A 240 -0.44 4.85 -9.72
C GLY A 240 0.77 5.23 -8.88
N GLY A 241 1.97 4.81 -9.31
CA GLY A 241 3.23 5.22 -8.71
C GLY A 241 4.03 4.10 -8.05
N ILE A 242 3.72 2.84 -8.31
CA ILE A 242 4.52 1.73 -7.79
C ILE A 242 5.84 1.55 -8.58
N ALA A 243 5.81 1.78 -9.89
CA ALA A 243 6.97 1.63 -10.78
C ALA A 243 7.41 2.95 -11.43
N HIS A 244 6.80 4.08 -11.07
CA HIS A 244 7.08 5.39 -11.65
C HIS A 244 7.48 6.41 -10.59
N ASN A 245 8.26 7.41 -10.98
CA ASN A 245 8.60 8.53 -10.11
C ASN A 245 7.39 9.44 -9.88
N TYR A 246 7.37 10.11 -8.73
CA TYR A 246 6.29 11.01 -8.33
C TYR A 246 5.89 12.06 -9.41
N PRO A 247 6.83 12.76 -10.09
CA PRO A 247 6.48 13.71 -11.15
C PRO A 247 5.76 13.07 -12.35
N ASP A 248 6.07 11.81 -12.66
CA ASP A 248 5.50 11.09 -13.81
C ASP A 248 4.04 10.70 -13.57
N ILE A 249 3.61 10.68 -12.32
CA ILE A 249 2.21 10.43 -11.91
C ILE A 249 1.47 11.74 -11.69
N VAL A 250 2.05 12.67 -10.92
CA VAL A 250 1.35 13.89 -10.51
C VAL A 250 1.17 14.88 -11.67
N LYS A 251 2.17 15.03 -12.54
CA LYS A 251 2.08 15.95 -13.69
C LYS A 251 0.91 15.63 -14.63
N PRO A 252 0.67 14.36 -15.05
CA PRO A 252 -0.54 14.00 -15.78
C PRO A 252 -1.84 14.37 -15.05
N CYS A 253 -1.96 14.06 -13.76
CA CYS A 253 -3.15 14.42 -12.98
C CYS A 253 -3.40 15.92 -12.95
N LEU A 254 -2.35 16.74 -12.76
CA LEU A 254 -2.44 18.19 -12.81
C LEU A 254 -2.85 18.72 -14.19
N GLN A 255 -2.50 18.03 -15.25
CA GLN A 255 -2.76 18.44 -16.62
C GLN A 255 -4.13 18.03 -17.14
N THR A 256 -4.73 17.02 -16.53
CA THR A 256 -6.01 16.42 -16.94
C THR A 256 -7.12 16.77 -15.95
N ILE A 257 -7.05 16.27 -14.71
CA ILE A 257 -8.06 16.52 -13.68
C ILE A 257 -7.97 17.98 -13.21
N GLY A 258 -6.74 18.45 -12.90
CA GLY A 258 -6.50 19.79 -12.39
C GLY A 258 -7.03 20.01 -10.96
N PRO A 259 -6.91 21.26 -10.45
CA PRO A 259 -7.49 21.64 -9.17
C PRO A 259 -9.00 21.80 -9.25
N ASP A 260 -9.70 21.55 -8.16
CA ASP A 260 -11.11 21.88 -8.03
C ASP A 260 -11.33 23.38 -8.28
N PRO A 261 -12.31 23.75 -9.14
CA PRO A 261 -12.58 25.16 -9.47
C PRO A 261 -12.87 26.06 -8.27
N SER A 262 -13.37 25.49 -7.17
CA SER A 262 -13.71 26.26 -5.96
C SER A 262 -12.49 26.52 -5.07
N SER A 263 -11.53 25.58 -5.04
CA SER A 263 -10.35 25.67 -4.15
C SER A 263 -9.13 26.30 -4.81
N HIS A 264 -8.98 26.14 -6.14
CA HIS A 264 -7.82 26.56 -6.93
C HIS A 264 -6.47 26.02 -6.43
N ARG A 265 -6.47 25.05 -5.52
CA ARG A 265 -5.29 24.48 -4.89
C ARG A 265 -5.33 22.96 -4.95
N ILE A 266 -4.15 22.36 -4.98
CA ILE A 266 -3.93 20.93 -4.86
C ILE A 266 -3.14 20.71 -3.60
N VAL A 267 -3.54 19.71 -2.82
CA VAL A 267 -2.96 19.41 -1.52
C VAL A 267 -2.70 17.91 -1.43
N GLY A 268 -1.50 17.52 -1.04
CA GLY A 268 -1.21 16.16 -0.61
C GLY A 268 -1.72 15.95 0.81
N LEU A 269 -2.50 14.90 1.04
CA LEU A 269 -3.09 14.59 2.33
C LEU A 269 -2.65 13.19 2.80
N TYR A 270 -2.07 13.14 3.99
CA TYR A 270 -1.79 11.88 4.68
C TYR A 270 -2.76 11.67 5.83
N MET A 271 -3.34 10.50 5.87
CA MET A 271 -4.10 10.01 7.01
C MET A 271 -3.21 9.13 7.87
N MET A 272 -2.90 9.54 9.07
CA MET A 272 -2.00 8.86 9.99
C MET A 272 -2.68 8.53 11.30
N THR A 273 -2.34 7.38 11.87
CA THR A 273 -2.74 7.04 13.24
C THR A 273 -1.53 7.19 14.16
N VAL A 274 -1.60 8.15 15.07
CA VAL A 274 -0.53 8.46 16.03
C VAL A 274 -1.11 8.38 17.45
N ASN A 275 -0.53 7.53 18.29
CA ASN A 275 -0.98 7.30 19.67
C ASN A 275 -2.50 7.04 19.77
N GLY A 276 -3.03 6.31 18.79
CA GLY A 276 -4.46 5.99 18.76
C GLY A 276 -5.37 7.14 18.32
N GLN A 277 -4.84 8.25 17.89
CA GLN A 277 -5.58 9.36 17.32
C GLN A 277 -5.40 9.40 15.81
N LEU A 278 -6.48 9.62 15.09
CA LEU A 278 -6.44 9.89 13.67
C LEU A 278 -5.98 11.33 13.43
N MET A 279 -4.92 11.48 12.66
CA MET A 279 -4.36 12.77 12.28
C MET A 279 -4.32 12.89 10.76
N PHE A 280 -4.61 14.08 10.26
CA PHE A 280 -4.44 14.43 8.86
C PHE A 280 -3.28 15.43 8.74
N ILE A 281 -2.30 15.10 7.88
CA ILE A 281 -1.18 15.98 7.57
C ILE A 281 -1.33 16.40 6.11
N ALA A 282 -1.42 17.69 5.89
CA ALA A 282 -1.55 18.29 4.57
C ALA A 282 -0.23 18.98 4.14
N ASP A 283 -0.02 19.12 2.83
CA ASP A 283 1.14 19.79 2.21
C ASP A 283 2.50 19.19 2.59
N ALA A 284 2.56 17.90 2.91
CA ALA A 284 3.82 17.25 3.25
C ALA A 284 4.69 16.91 2.00
N THR A 285 4.12 16.96 0.78
CA THR A 285 4.79 16.46 -0.44
C THR A 285 4.57 17.28 -1.70
N ILE A 286 3.72 18.30 -1.70
CA ILE A 286 3.44 19.16 -2.87
C ILE A 286 3.85 20.59 -2.55
#